data_3770919c5e99e5bac918fa9b618dc5b6
#
_entry.id   3770919c5e99e5bac918fa9b618dc5b6
#
_cell.length_a   1.000
_cell.length_b   1.000
_cell.length_c   1.000
_cell.angle_alpha   90.00
_cell.angle_beta   90.00
_cell.angle_gamma   90.00
#
_symmetry.space_group_name_H-M   'P 1'
#
loop_
_entity.id
_entity.type
_entity.pdbx_description
1 polymer ?
#
loop_
_entity_poly.entity_id
_entity_poly.type
_entity_poly.pdbx_seq_one_letter_code
_entity_poly.pdbx_strand_id
1 'polypeptide(L)'
;MIGKAFLAGLALLLAAPAMAQSAPPQVVKLWPKGAPGSEAHRGEAERAQDYWVKNIHDPTLTAFPADPKHNNGSAIVILPGGGHNEIVWTTEGINVAKALNRAGINAFVVKYRLAKEPGSTYSVQRDETADVRRAMQWVRAHAADFNVDPHRIGLMGFSAGGELVGMLADYGMTGAAPGRDALDQISTRPDFQVLVFPGPGAVRGAVRPDAQPAFLVAGSRDECCGPPTVALYQLLAKAGIPAELHMYAESGHAFNLDESNRISILHWPDRLYDWMADSGFMDDRSKR
;
A
#
# COMPACT_ATOMS: atom_id res chain seq x y z
N MET A 1 33.92 -70.79 20.82
CA MET A 1 33.45 -69.54 21.49
C MET A 1 33.46 -68.45 20.42
N ILE A 2 32.25 -68.08 19.90
CA ILE A 2 32.11 -67.13 18.80
C ILE A 2 31.61 -65.84 19.44
N GLY A 3 32.45 -64.80 19.42
CA GLY A 3 32.13 -63.50 19.92
C GLY A 3 31.20 -62.73 18.94
N LYS A 4 30.03 -62.29 19.42
CA LYS A 4 29.10 -61.36 18.67
C LYS A 4 29.54 -59.93 18.87
N ALA A 5 29.95 -59.26 17.81
CA ALA A 5 30.19 -57.85 17.80
C ALA A 5 28.82 -57.12 17.61
N PHE A 6 28.45 -56.25 18.53
CA PHE A 6 27.33 -55.33 18.41
C PHE A 6 27.80 -54.06 17.70
N LEU A 7 27.28 -53.78 16.51
CA LEU A 7 27.38 -52.46 15.85
C LEU A 7 26.30 -51.56 16.40
N ALA A 8 26.68 -50.52 17.13
CA ALA A 8 25.78 -49.42 17.52
C ALA A 8 25.69 -48.43 16.37
N GLY A 9 24.53 -48.40 15.70
CA GLY A 9 24.24 -47.40 14.69
C GLY A 9 23.90 -46.03 15.32
N LEU A 10 24.73 -45.03 15.05
CA LEU A 10 24.49 -43.64 15.45
C LEU A 10 23.53 -43.01 14.46
N ALA A 11 22.26 -42.85 14.83
CA ALA A 11 21.28 -42.12 14.05
C ALA A 11 21.51 -40.60 14.18
N LEU A 12 22.05 -39.95 13.16
CA LEU A 12 22.09 -38.48 13.06
C LEU A 12 20.66 -37.97 12.74
N LEU A 13 20.02 -37.40 13.77
CA LEU A 13 18.80 -36.59 13.57
C LEU A 13 19.20 -35.26 12.96
N LEU A 14 19.00 -35.13 11.65
CA LEU A 14 19.05 -33.83 10.94
C LEU A 14 17.84 -32.99 11.40
N ALA A 15 18.07 -32.04 12.29
CA ALA A 15 17.07 -31.02 12.61
C ALA A 15 16.84 -30.15 11.36
N ALA A 16 15.64 -30.22 10.77
CA ALA A 16 15.23 -29.32 9.72
C ALA A 16 15.22 -27.89 10.27
N PRO A 17 15.73 -26.88 9.52
CA PRO A 17 15.65 -25.50 9.95
C PRO A 17 14.19 -25.09 10.11
N ALA A 18 13.81 -24.66 11.31
CA ALA A 18 12.51 -24.05 11.54
C ALA A 18 12.42 -22.79 10.65
N MET A 19 11.51 -22.81 9.69
CA MET A 19 11.15 -21.61 8.92
C MET A 19 10.66 -20.58 9.93
N ALA A 20 11.35 -19.47 10.05
CA ALA A 20 10.93 -18.35 10.88
C ALA A 20 9.57 -17.88 10.37
N GLN A 21 8.52 -18.17 11.12
CA GLN A 21 7.17 -17.71 10.82
C GLN A 21 7.15 -16.20 11.01
N SER A 22 6.77 -15.45 9.96
CA SER A 22 6.54 -14.01 10.08
C SER A 22 5.50 -13.77 11.18
N ALA A 23 5.72 -12.73 12.00
CA ALA A 23 4.75 -12.36 13.03
C ALA A 23 3.36 -12.14 12.38
N PRO A 24 2.26 -12.51 13.07
CA PRO A 24 0.91 -12.29 12.53
C PRO A 24 0.69 -10.79 12.27
N PRO A 25 -0.09 -10.43 11.23
CA PRO A 25 -0.40 -9.04 10.92
C PRO A 25 -0.99 -8.31 12.14
N GLN A 26 -0.44 -7.16 12.48
CA GLN A 26 -0.95 -6.30 13.55
C GLN A 26 -2.00 -5.36 12.99
N VAL A 27 -3.21 -5.35 13.56
CA VAL A 27 -4.28 -4.42 13.21
C VAL A 27 -4.30 -3.25 14.18
N VAL A 28 -4.26 -2.03 13.66
CA VAL A 28 -4.24 -0.77 14.40
C VAL A 28 -5.47 0.06 14.04
N LYS A 29 -6.19 0.56 15.05
CA LYS A 29 -7.25 1.55 14.85
C LYS A 29 -6.63 2.92 14.55
N LEU A 30 -6.98 3.51 13.40
CA LEU A 30 -6.47 4.83 13.03
C LEU A 30 -7.00 5.93 13.96
N TRP A 31 -8.21 5.73 14.48
CA TRP A 31 -8.90 6.66 15.38
C TRP A 31 -9.29 5.95 16.68
N PRO A 32 -8.41 5.88 17.69
CA PRO A 32 -8.68 5.11 18.91
C PRO A 32 -9.94 5.55 19.68
N LYS A 33 -10.39 6.81 19.47
CA LYS A 33 -11.61 7.37 20.08
C LYS A 33 -12.83 7.34 19.13
N GLY A 34 -12.71 6.69 17.96
CA GLY A 34 -13.67 6.68 16.86
C GLY A 34 -13.34 7.74 15.80
N ALA A 35 -13.58 7.41 14.53
CA ALA A 35 -13.33 8.33 13.43
C ALA A 35 -14.28 9.52 13.47
N PRO A 36 -13.80 10.76 13.23
CA PRO A 36 -14.66 11.93 13.18
C PRO A 36 -15.73 11.80 12.11
N GLY A 37 -17.01 12.02 12.47
CA GLY A 37 -18.16 11.87 11.56
C GLY A 37 -18.72 10.44 11.46
N SER A 38 -18.19 9.47 12.22
CA SER A 38 -18.75 8.10 12.30
C SER A 38 -19.49 7.82 13.63
N GLU A 39 -19.82 8.85 14.38
CA GLU A 39 -20.42 8.70 15.72
C GLU A 39 -21.75 7.95 15.69
N ALA A 40 -22.57 8.15 14.64
CA ALA A 40 -23.86 7.48 14.46
C ALA A 40 -23.73 5.98 14.15
N HIS A 41 -22.57 5.55 13.66
CA HIS A 41 -22.31 4.18 13.21
C HIS A 41 -21.44 3.38 14.19
N ARG A 42 -21.28 3.84 15.42
CA ARG A 42 -20.48 3.15 16.44
C ARG A 42 -21.04 1.78 16.75
N GLY A 43 -20.18 0.76 16.62
CA GLY A 43 -20.56 -0.63 16.88
C GLY A 43 -21.18 -1.36 15.70
N GLU A 44 -21.38 -0.70 14.57
CA GLU A 44 -21.72 -1.38 13.32
C GLU A 44 -20.53 -2.21 12.83
N ALA A 45 -20.79 -3.48 12.48
CA ALA A 45 -19.74 -4.37 12.04
C ALA A 45 -19.41 -4.17 10.56
N GLU A 46 -18.12 -4.28 10.21
CA GLU A 46 -17.69 -4.43 8.83
C GLU A 46 -18.36 -5.65 8.18
N ARG A 47 -18.60 -5.58 6.90
CA ARG A 47 -19.04 -6.71 6.07
C ARG A 47 -17.89 -7.13 5.17
N ALA A 48 -17.42 -8.35 5.32
CA ALA A 48 -16.37 -8.93 4.50
C ALA A 48 -16.89 -10.17 3.77
N GLN A 49 -16.58 -10.28 2.49
CA GLN A 49 -16.90 -11.44 1.67
C GLN A 49 -15.86 -11.59 0.58
N ASP A 50 -15.41 -12.83 0.34
CA ASP A 50 -14.46 -13.20 -0.70
C ASP A 50 -13.21 -12.30 -0.70
N TYR A 51 -13.17 -11.30 -1.57
CA TYR A 51 -12.03 -10.41 -1.77
C TYR A 51 -12.24 -9.00 -1.23
N TRP A 52 -13.44 -8.61 -0.77
CA TRP A 52 -13.77 -7.23 -0.41
C TRP A 52 -14.22 -7.04 1.04
N VAL A 53 -14.12 -5.77 1.50
CA VAL A 53 -14.65 -5.29 2.79
C VAL A 53 -15.46 -4.03 2.56
N LYS A 54 -16.62 -3.93 3.22
CA LYS A 54 -17.56 -2.80 3.22
C LYS A 54 -18.00 -2.43 4.63
N ASN A 55 -18.83 -1.37 4.73
CA ASN A 55 -19.39 -0.88 5.99
C ASN A 55 -18.28 -0.52 7.00
N ILE A 56 -17.31 0.27 6.52
CA ILE A 56 -16.13 0.65 7.30
C ILE A 56 -16.42 1.96 8.01
N HIS A 57 -16.64 1.91 9.33
CA HIS A 57 -16.88 3.06 10.18
C HIS A 57 -15.74 3.29 11.20
N ASP A 58 -14.92 2.28 11.42
CA ASP A 58 -13.74 2.31 12.28
C ASP A 58 -12.49 1.98 11.45
N PRO A 59 -11.92 2.98 10.75
CA PRO A 59 -10.78 2.79 9.86
C PRO A 59 -9.59 2.15 10.55
N THR A 60 -8.96 1.19 9.88
CA THR A 60 -7.83 0.44 10.42
C THR A 60 -6.63 0.42 9.48
N LEU A 61 -5.46 0.20 10.06
CA LEU A 61 -4.22 -0.08 9.39
C LEU A 61 -3.77 -1.49 9.77
N THR A 62 -3.51 -2.35 8.80
CA THR A 62 -2.94 -3.67 9.05
C THR A 62 -1.47 -3.68 8.64
N ALA A 63 -0.58 -3.89 9.62
CA ALA A 63 0.85 -3.94 9.39
C ALA A 63 1.28 -5.34 8.95
N PHE A 64 2.03 -5.42 7.87
CA PHE A 64 2.72 -6.57 7.33
C PHE A 64 4.22 -6.29 7.35
N PRO A 65 4.94 -6.58 8.46
CA PRO A 65 6.36 -6.32 8.55
C PRO A 65 7.15 -7.23 7.62
N ALA A 66 8.20 -6.69 7.00
CA ALA A 66 9.18 -7.49 6.28
C ALA A 66 9.98 -8.38 7.24
N ASP A 67 10.51 -9.49 6.72
CA ASP A 67 11.46 -10.31 7.50
C ASP A 67 12.65 -9.42 7.93
N PRO A 68 12.96 -9.33 9.23
CA PRO A 68 14.06 -8.48 9.73
C PRO A 68 15.41 -8.73 9.05
N LYS A 69 15.65 -9.94 8.55
CA LYS A 69 16.89 -10.31 7.82
C LYS A 69 16.96 -9.73 6.41
N HIS A 70 15.82 -9.36 5.85
CA HIS A 70 15.70 -8.85 4.48
C HIS A 70 15.12 -7.44 4.42
N ASN A 71 14.77 -6.86 5.56
CA ASN A 71 14.25 -5.51 5.66
C ASN A 71 15.24 -4.49 5.07
N ASN A 72 14.79 -3.70 4.10
CA ASN A 72 15.62 -2.72 3.39
C ASN A 72 15.42 -1.27 3.88
N GLY A 73 14.69 -1.08 4.98
CA GLY A 73 14.42 0.22 5.56
C GLY A 73 13.29 1.02 4.89
N SER A 74 12.61 0.43 3.90
CA SER A 74 11.48 1.09 3.22
C SER A 74 10.14 0.66 3.78
N ALA A 75 9.14 1.52 3.61
CA ALA A 75 7.74 1.19 3.87
C ALA A 75 6.81 1.71 2.77
N ILE A 76 5.69 1.00 2.56
CA ILE A 76 4.62 1.43 1.68
C ILE A 76 3.28 1.30 2.39
N VAL A 77 2.54 2.41 2.46
CA VAL A 77 1.14 2.44 2.87
C VAL A 77 0.28 2.17 1.64
N ILE A 78 -0.55 1.14 1.69
CA ILE A 78 -1.33 0.62 0.56
C ILE A 78 -2.79 1.01 0.73
N LEU A 79 -3.35 1.62 -0.31
CA LEU A 79 -4.75 1.99 -0.45
C LEU A 79 -5.39 1.13 -1.54
N PRO A 80 -6.08 0.03 -1.20
CA PRO A 80 -6.77 -0.78 -2.20
C PRO A 80 -7.87 0.03 -2.90
N GLY A 81 -8.25 -0.37 -4.11
CA GLY A 81 -9.36 0.20 -4.86
C GLY A 81 -10.72 -0.33 -4.41
N GLY A 82 -11.70 -0.20 -5.31
CA GLY A 82 -13.10 -0.62 -5.08
C GLY A 82 -14.11 0.50 -5.30
N GLY A 83 -13.74 1.54 -6.06
CA GLY A 83 -14.64 2.61 -6.50
C GLY A 83 -15.18 3.50 -5.38
N HIS A 84 -14.53 3.55 -4.21
CA HIS A 84 -15.01 4.19 -2.96
C HIS A 84 -16.29 3.55 -2.40
N ASN A 85 -16.65 2.37 -2.88
CA ASN A 85 -17.85 1.61 -2.51
C ASN A 85 -17.50 0.33 -1.73
N GLU A 86 -16.27 -0.14 -1.88
CA GLU A 86 -15.68 -1.29 -1.18
C GLU A 86 -14.17 -1.13 -1.10
N ILE A 87 -13.53 -1.96 -0.29
CA ILE A 87 -12.08 -2.16 -0.28
C ILE A 87 -11.78 -3.52 -0.90
N VAL A 88 -11.04 -3.56 -2.00
CA VAL A 88 -10.52 -4.78 -2.64
C VAL A 88 -9.39 -5.36 -1.79
N TRP A 89 -9.77 -6.03 -0.68
CA TRP A 89 -8.90 -6.35 0.43
C TRP A 89 -7.84 -7.40 0.11
N THR A 90 -8.23 -8.46 -0.61
CA THR A 90 -7.35 -9.60 -0.84
C THR A 90 -6.33 -9.30 -1.93
N THR A 91 -6.78 -8.96 -3.14
CA THR A 91 -5.90 -8.87 -4.32
C THR A 91 -5.09 -7.57 -4.36
N GLU A 92 -5.66 -6.44 -3.93
CA GLU A 92 -4.99 -5.14 -3.93
C GLU A 92 -4.41 -4.74 -2.55
N GLY A 93 -4.76 -5.50 -1.50
CA GLY A 93 -4.24 -5.32 -0.14
C GLY A 93 -3.25 -6.41 0.25
N ILE A 94 -3.77 -7.58 0.70
CA ILE A 94 -2.97 -8.65 1.31
C ILE A 94 -1.92 -9.20 0.34
N ASN A 95 -2.29 -9.49 -0.92
CA ASN A 95 -1.37 -10.09 -1.89
C ASN A 95 -0.24 -9.13 -2.26
N VAL A 96 -0.57 -7.84 -2.39
CA VAL A 96 0.41 -6.77 -2.63
C VAL A 96 1.36 -6.63 -1.43
N ALA A 97 0.83 -6.58 -0.20
CA ALA A 97 1.65 -6.52 1.01
C ALA A 97 2.65 -7.68 1.09
N LYS A 98 2.18 -8.90 0.80
CA LYS A 98 3.06 -10.09 0.75
C LYS A 98 4.12 -10.01 -0.35
N ALA A 99 3.79 -9.42 -1.51
CA ALA A 99 4.76 -9.23 -2.59
C ALA A 99 5.84 -8.24 -2.18
N LEU A 100 5.47 -7.11 -1.58
CA LEU A 100 6.40 -6.11 -1.04
C LEU A 100 7.29 -6.69 0.06
N ASN A 101 6.74 -7.51 0.96
CA ASN A 101 7.53 -8.16 2.01
C ASN A 101 8.61 -9.09 1.44
N ARG A 102 8.32 -9.82 0.35
CA ARG A 102 9.35 -10.64 -0.35
C ARG A 102 10.50 -9.80 -0.90
N ALA A 103 10.24 -8.53 -1.19
CA ALA A 103 11.26 -7.56 -1.60
C ALA A 103 11.94 -6.83 -0.43
N GLY A 104 11.58 -7.17 0.82
CA GLY A 104 12.14 -6.55 2.02
C GLY A 104 11.52 -5.21 2.40
N ILE A 105 10.36 -4.87 1.82
CA ILE A 105 9.63 -3.63 2.07
C ILE A 105 8.54 -3.90 3.11
N ASN A 106 8.46 -3.08 4.15
CA ASN A 106 7.35 -3.14 5.11
C ASN A 106 6.07 -2.62 4.44
N ALA A 107 4.96 -3.30 4.63
CA ALA A 107 3.69 -2.93 4.00
C ALA A 107 2.60 -2.69 5.05
N PHE A 108 1.77 -1.67 4.80
CA PHE A 108 0.72 -1.24 5.70
C PHE A 108 -0.57 -1.03 4.90
N VAL A 109 -1.54 -1.93 5.04
CA VAL A 109 -2.79 -1.89 4.26
C VAL A 109 -3.86 -1.15 5.04
N VAL A 110 -4.49 -0.16 4.41
CA VAL A 110 -5.51 0.68 5.02
C VAL A 110 -6.91 0.22 4.62
N LYS A 111 -7.78 0.07 5.61
CA LYS A 111 -9.22 0.10 5.41
C LYS A 111 -9.69 1.52 5.75
N TYR A 112 -9.97 2.30 4.73
CA TYR A 112 -10.52 3.66 4.86
C TYR A 112 -12.04 3.65 4.72
N ARG A 113 -12.72 4.69 5.19
CA ARG A 113 -14.18 4.84 5.06
C ARG A 113 -14.57 4.94 3.59
N LEU A 114 -15.81 4.58 3.27
CA LEU A 114 -16.29 4.44 1.90
C LEU A 114 -17.35 5.49 1.59
N ALA A 115 -17.01 6.47 0.74
CA ALA A 115 -17.87 7.61 0.45
C ALA A 115 -19.01 7.31 -0.54
N LYS A 116 -18.87 6.26 -1.35
CA LYS A 116 -19.86 5.90 -2.37
C LYS A 116 -20.61 4.60 -2.07
N GLU A 117 -20.43 4.03 -0.90
CA GLU A 117 -21.27 2.92 -0.44
C GLU A 117 -22.72 3.40 -0.29
N PRO A 118 -23.74 2.63 -0.71
CA PRO A 118 -25.15 3.03 -0.55
C PRO A 118 -25.48 3.39 0.89
N GLY A 119 -26.04 4.59 1.11
CA GLY A 119 -26.35 5.13 2.43
C GLY A 119 -25.19 5.81 3.15
N SER A 120 -24.01 5.84 2.56
CA SER A 120 -22.85 6.53 3.16
C SER A 120 -23.09 8.04 3.28
N THR A 121 -22.66 8.60 4.40
CA THR A 121 -22.62 10.06 4.67
C THR A 121 -21.20 10.60 4.57
N TYR A 122 -20.23 9.77 4.24
CA TYR A 122 -18.82 10.14 4.10
C TYR A 122 -18.53 10.84 2.76
N SER A 123 -17.40 11.49 2.70
CA SER A 123 -16.91 12.20 1.53
C SER A 123 -15.46 11.78 1.25
N VAL A 124 -15.14 11.55 -0.04
CA VAL A 124 -13.78 11.21 -0.47
C VAL A 124 -12.79 12.28 0.01
N GLN A 125 -13.11 13.57 -0.21
CA GLN A 125 -12.21 14.69 0.09
C GLN A 125 -12.08 14.98 1.59
N ARG A 126 -13.07 14.61 2.41
CA ARG A 126 -13.07 14.91 3.84
C ARG A 126 -12.66 13.71 4.68
N ASP A 127 -13.33 12.58 4.47
CA ASP A 127 -13.26 11.45 5.40
C ASP A 127 -12.21 10.43 4.95
N GLU A 128 -12.22 10.03 3.68
CA GLU A 128 -11.24 9.07 3.17
C GLU A 128 -9.82 9.66 3.17
N THR A 129 -9.65 10.93 2.72
CA THR A 129 -8.34 11.58 2.78
C THR A 129 -7.85 11.80 4.22
N ALA A 130 -8.76 12.02 5.20
CA ALA A 130 -8.39 12.10 6.60
C ALA A 130 -7.87 10.76 7.13
N ASP A 131 -8.48 9.64 6.73
CA ASP A 131 -8.04 8.30 7.13
C ASP A 131 -6.67 7.97 6.54
N VAL A 132 -6.44 8.31 5.26
CA VAL A 132 -5.13 8.14 4.59
C VAL A 132 -4.05 8.98 5.25
N ARG A 133 -4.34 10.25 5.52
CA ARG A 133 -3.45 11.14 6.26
C ARG A 133 -3.05 10.53 7.60
N ARG A 134 -4.05 10.03 8.34
CA ARG A 134 -3.85 9.42 9.66
C ARG A 134 -2.99 8.17 9.59
N ALA A 135 -3.17 7.35 8.56
CA ALA A 135 -2.33 6.18 8.30
C ALA A 135 -0.87 6.58 8.06
N MET A 136 -0.61 7.58 7.22
CA MET A 136 0.74 8.10 6.97
C MET A 136 1.41 8.62 8.25
N GLN A 137 0.66 9.37 9.06
CA GLN A 137 1.15 9.89 10.34
C GLN A 137 1.50 8.74 11.30
N TRP A 138 0.64 7.73 11.40
CA TRP A 138 0.88 6.58 12.27
C TRP A 138 2.13 5.81 11.85
N VAL A 139 2.27 5.47 10.55
CA VAL A 139 3.42 4.73 10.05
C VAL A 139 4.72 5.52 10.29
N ARG A 140 4.73 6.82 10.01
CA ARG A 140 5.93 7.64 10.22
C ARG A 140 6.29 7.78 11.70
N ALA A 141 5.31 7.90 12.60
CA ALA A 141 5.54 7.96 14.04
C ALA A 141 6.12 6.65 14.61
N HIS A 142 5.78 5.51 14.00
CA HIS A 142 6.21 4.18 14.44
C HIS A 142 7.28 3.56 13.52
N ALA A 143 7.91 4.35 12.67
CA ALA A 143 8.88 3.87 11.69
C ALA A 143 10.01 3.04 12.34
N ALA A 144 10.51 3.49 13.50
CA ALA A 144 11.57 2.80 14.24
C ALA A 144 11.15 1.40 14.74
N ASP A 145 9.86 1.18 15.07
CA ASP A 145 9.34 -0.09 15.54
C ASP A 145 9.42 -1.18 14.46
N PHE A 146 9.47 -0.77 13.19
CA PHE A 146 9.54 -1.62 12.00
C PHE A 146 10.91 -1.56 11.29
N ASN A 147 11.92 -0.94 11.90
CA ASN A 147 13.22 -0.66 11.26
C ASN A 147 13.05 0.02 9.88
N VAL A 148 12.20 1.03 9.82
CA VAL A 148 11.92 1.85 8.63
C VAL A 148 12.60 3.21 8.78
N ASP A 149 13.24 3.69 7.70
CA ASP A 149 13.68 5.07 7.59
C ASP A 149 12.43 5.98 7.41
N PRO A 150 12.19 6.96 8.29
CA PRO A 150 11.04 7.85 8.21
C PRO A 150 11.02 8.72 6.94
N HIS A 151 12.11 8.73 6.16
CA HIS A 151 12.25 9.40 4.85
C HIS A 151 12.16 8.44 3.65
N ARG A 152 11.73 7.16 3.88
CA ARG A 152 11.51 6.14 2.86
C ARG A 152 10.13 5.50 2.97
N ILE A 153 9.10 6.33 3.20
CA ILE A 153 7.71 5.90 3.35
C ILE A 153 6.89 6.35 2.15
N GLY A 154 6.53 5.41 1.29
CA GLY A 154 5.69 5.63 0.12
C GLY A 154 4.21 5.48 0.39
N LEU A 155 3.40 6.05 -0.51
CA LEU A 155 1.97 5.85 -0.57
C LEU A 155 1.61 5.20 -1.90
N MET A 156 0.99 4.01 -1.85
CA MET A 156 0.56 3.24 -3.02
C MET A 156 -0.96 3.15 -3.07
N GLY A 157 -1.54 3.30 -4.25
CA GLY A 157 -2.98 3.14 -4.40
C GLY A 157 -3.39 2.55 -5.73
N PHE A 158 -4.47 1.76 -5.68
CA PHE A 158 -5.10 1.10 -6.81
C PHE A 158 -6.43 1.79 -7.14
N SER A 159 -6.70 2.10 -8.40
CA SER A 159 -7.99 2.63 -8.84
C SER A 159 -8.45 3.82 -7.97
N ALA A 160 -9.54 3.67 -7.22
CA ALA A 160 -10.03 4.66 -6.24
C ALA A 160 -8.97 4.98 -5.15
N GLY A 161 -8.21 3.99 -4.69
CA GLY A 161 -7.07 4.22 -3.78
C GLY A 161 -5.99 5.08 -4.43
N GLY A 162 -5.76 4.93 -5.74
CA GLY A 162 -4.88 5.79 -6.52
C GLY A 162 -5.36 7.25 -6.62
N GLU A 163 -6.68 7.48 -6.61
CA GLU A 163 -7.23 8.85 -6.50
C GLU A 163 -6.82 9.50 -5.17
N LEU A 164 -6.90 8.74 -4.06
CA LEU A 164 -6.50 9.23 -2.74
C LEU A 164 -5.00 9.51 -2.66
N VAL A 165 -4.16 8.69 -3.33
CA VAL A 165 -2.72 8.96 -3.45
C VAL A 165 -2.50 10.31 -4.12
N GLY A 166 -3.05 10.55 -5.31
CA GLY A 166 -2.92 11.82 -6.01
C GLY A 166 -3.44 13.00 -5.18
N MET A 167 -4.60 12.85 -4.53
CA MET A 167 -5.15 13.89 -3.66
C MET A 167 -4.18 14.32 -2.56
N LEU A 168 -3.49 13.37 -1.93
CA LEU A 168 -2.56 13.68 -0.85
C LEU A 168 -1.19 14.11 -1.38
N ALA A 169 -0.60 13.36 -2.31
CA ALA A 169 0.77 13.56 -2.79
C ALA A 169 0.89 14.74 -3.76
N ASP A 170 -0.04 14.86 -4.72
CA ASP A 170 0.07 15.83 -5.80
C ASP A 170 -0.65 17.15 -5.50
N TYR A 171 -1.73 17.11 -4.70
CA TYR A 171 -2.55 18.28 -4.41
C TYR A 171 -2.56 18.70 -2.95
N GLY A 172 -1.94 17.92 -2.06
CA GLY A 172 -1.84 18.25 -0.63
C GLY A 172 -3.16 18.28 0.12
N MET A 173 -4.16 17.53 -0.35
CA MET A 173 -5.47 17.44 0.29
C MET A 173 -5.38 16.60 1.55
N THR A 174 -5.71 17.16 2.70
CA THR A 174 -5.51 16.52 4.00
C THR A 174 -6.81 16.10 4.69
N GLY A 175 -7.97 16.32 4.06
CA GLY A 175 -9.27 15.93 4.60
C GLY A 175 -9.76 16.80 5.77
N ALA A 176 -10.60 16.20 6.61
CA ALA A 176 -11.20 16.88 7.76
C ALA A 176 -10.18 17.24 8.84
N ALA A 177 -10.66 17.99 9.83
CA ALA A 177 -9.87 18.45 10.97
C ALA A 177 -9.10 17.32 11.68
N PRO A 178 -7.93 17.63 12.25
CA PRO A 178 -7.07 16.67 12.93
C PRO A 178 -7.75 15.96 14.10
N GLY A 179 -7.23 14.76 14.43
CA GLY A 179 -7.71 13.96 15.57
C GLY A 179 -7.38 14.52 16.93
N ARG A 180 -6.71 15.66 17.02
CA ARG A 180 -6.30 16.39 18.23
C ARG A 180 -5.47 15.52 19.20
N ASP A 181 -4.43 14.91 18.66
CA ASP A 181 -3.44 14.17 19.43
C ASP A 181 -2.01 14.38 18.87
N ALA A 182 -1.03 13.70 19.45
CA ALA A 182 0.39 13.86 19.08
C ALA A 182 0.69 13.53 17.61
N LEU A 183 -0.09 12.65 16.97
CA LEU A 183 0.12 12.30 15.57
C LEU A 183 -0.15 13.46 14.61
N ASP A 184 -0.96 14.44 15.00
CA ASP A 184 -1.27 15.60 14.15
C ASP A 184 -0.04 16.47 13.83
N GLN A 185 1.02 16.36 14.64
CA GLN A 185 2.29 17.04 14.40
C GLN A 185 3.21 16.30 13.42
N ILE A 186 2.86 15.06 13.06
CA ILE A 186 3.64 14.22 12.16
C ILE A 186 3.27 14.53 10.71
N SER A 187 4.28 14.58 9.83
CA SER A 187 4.08 14.82 8.40
C SER A 187 3.20 13.75 7.77
N THR A 188 2.21 14.19 7.00
CA THR A 188 1.33 13.33 6.18
C THR A 188 1.90 13.09 4.79
N ARG A 189 2.97 13.82 4.42
CA ARG A 189 3.56 13.80 3.09
C ARG A 189 4.27 12.46 2.85
N PRO A 190 3.93 11.69 1.81
CA PRO A 190 4.73 10.53 1.44
C PRO A 190 6.10 10.98 0.90
N ASP A 191 7.10 10.12 0.89
CA ASP A 191 8.41 10.40 0.32
C ASP A 191 8.43 10.05 -1.19
N PHE A 192 7.56 9.14 -1.61
CA PHE A 192 7.29 8.79 -3.00
C PHE A 192 5.85 8.27 -3.15
N GLN A 193 5.37 8.19 -4.38
CA GLN A 193 4.03 7.70 -4.67
C GLN A 193 4.03 6.61 -5.75
N VAL A 194 3.11 5.65 -5.61
CA VAL A 194 2.90 4.54 -6.55
C VAL A 194 1.42 4.51 -6.94
N LEU A 195 1.13 4.72 -8.21
CA LEU A 195 -0.22 4.81 -8.72
C LEU A 195 -0.49 3.68 -9.70
N VAL A 196 -1.31 2.73 -9.28
CA VAL A 196 -1.68 1.57 -10.09
C VAL A 196 -3.08 1.79 -10.66
N PHE A 197 -3.16 2.02 -11.96
CA PHE A 197 -4.37 2.42 -12.69
C PHE A 197 -5.26 3.39 -11.91
N PRO A 198 -4.72 4.56 -11.48
CA PRO A 198 -5.47 5.51 -10.65
C PRO A 198 -6.73 6.00 -11.37
N GLY A 199 -7.82 6.12 -10.61
CA GLY A 199 -9.08 6.62 -11.14
C GLY A 199 -9.01 8.08 -11.58
N PRO A 200 -10.05 8.58 -12.29
CA PRO A 200 -10.06 9.95 -12.85
C PRO A 200 -9.89 11.06 -11.83
N GLY A 201 -10.29 10.81 -10.58
CA GLY A 201 -10.13 11.76 -9.47
C GLY A 201 -8.69 12.04 -9.06
N ALA A 202 -7.72 11.28 -9.58
CA ALA A 202 -6.29 11.56 -9.42
C ALA A 202 -5.83 12.77 -10.27
N VAL A 203 -6.60 13.22 -11.24
CA VAL A 203 -6.29 14.36 -12.11
C VAL A 203 -7.16 15.55 -11.73
N ARG A 204 -6.58 16.60 -11.14
CA ARG A 204 -7.30 17.77 -10.61
C ARG A 204 -6.72 19.12 -11.08
N GLY A 205 -6.10 19.13 -12.26
CA GLY A 205 -5.39 20.30 -12.79
C GLY A 205 -3.87 20.24 -12.53
N ALA A 206 -3.24 21.38 -12.35
CA ALA A 206 -1.79 21.41 -12.13
C ALA A 206 -1.42 20.81 -10.78
N VAL A 207 -0.45 19.91 -10.79
CA VAL A 207 0.13 19.35 -9.56
C VAL A 207 0.98 20.41 -8.84
N ARG A 208 1.19 20.24 -7.55
CA ARG A 208 2.02 21.13 -6.74
C ARG A 208 3.49 21.03 -7.16
N PRO A 209 4.26 22.12 -7.06
CA PRO A 209 5.70 22.10 -7.38
C PRO A 209 6.53 21.18 -6.48
N ASP A 210 6.00 20.85 -5.29
CA ASP A 210 6.60 19.95 -4.31
C ASP A 210 5.92 18.57 -4.25
N ALA A 211 5.18 18.18 -5.32
CA ALA A 211 4.65 16.83 -5.47
C ALA A 211 5.76 15.77 -5.41
N GLN A 212 5.38 14.53 -5.13
CA GLN A 212 6.36 13.49 -4.84
C GLN A 212 6.80 12.76 -6.11
N PRO A 213 8.05 12.24 -6.18
CA PRO A 213 8.44 11.31 -7.22
C PRO A 213 7.44 10.18 -7.37
N ALA A 214 7.11 9.79 -8.62
CA ALA A 214 5.98 8.92 -8.91
C ALA A 214 6.36 7.74 -9.79
N PHE A 215 5.83 6.56 -9.45
CA PHE A 215 5.76 5.39 -10.31
C PHE A 215 4.31 5.15 -10.70
N LEU A 216 4.03 5.11 -12.01
CA LEU A 216 2.68 4.94 -12.54
C LEU A 216 2.59 3.70 -13.43
N VAL A 217 1.49 2.96 -13.31
CA VAL A 217 1.25 1.79 -14.15
C VAL A 217 -0.23 1.65 -14.49
N ALA A 218 -0.55 1.37 -15.78
CA ALA A 218 -1.92 1.13 -16.21
C ALA A 218 -1.98 0.22 -17.45
N GLY A 219 -3.17 -0.24 -17.79
CA GLY A 219 -3.45 -0.97 -19.01
C GLY A 219 -3.82 -0.05 -20.16
N SER A 220 -3.38 -0.36 -21.39
CA SER A 220 -3.68 0.46 -22.57
C SER A 220 -5.15 0.36 -23.03
N ARG A 221 -5.88 -0.66 -22.56
CA ARG A 221 -7.33 -0.84 -22.78
C ARG A 221 -8.16 -0.55 -21.54
N ASP A 222 -7.58 0.05 -20.54
CA ASP A 222 -8.30 0.53 -19.37
C ASP A 222 -8.99 1.85 -19.71
N GLU A 223 -10.24 1.77 -20.12
CA GLU A 223 -11.04 2.93 -20.52
C GLU A 223 -11.29 3.91 -19.39
N CYS A 224 -11.38 3.39 -18.14
CA CYS A 224 -11.56 4.20 -16.95
C CYS A 224 -10.30 5.01 -16.62
N CYS A 225 -9.19 4.30 -16.52
CA CYS A 225 -8.07 4.71 -15.69
C CYS A 225 -6.75 4.83 -16.47
N GLY A 226 -6.68 4.29 -17.70
CA GLY A 226 -5.55 4.47 -18.61
C GLY A 226 -5.34 5.94 -19.01
N PRO A 227 -6.35 6.63 -19.55
CA PRO A 227 -6.22 8.06 -19.92
C PRO A 227 -5.83 8.96 -18.74
N PRO A 228 -6.47 8.90 -17.54
CA PRO A 228 -6.03 9.72 -16.40
C PRO A 228 -4.63 9.39 -15.91
N THR A 229 -4.17 8.14 -16.00
CA THR A 229 -2.79 7.77 -15.65
C THR A 229 -1.78 8.50 -16.54
N VAL A 230 -2.01 8.51 -17.85
CA VAL A 230 -1.15 9.24 -18.81
C VAL A 230 -1.20 10.75 -18.58
N ALA A 231 -2.40 11.31 -18.32
CA ALA A 231 -2.56 12.72 -18.04
C ALA A 231 -1.82 13.16 -16.77
N LEU A 232 -1.89 12.36 -15.70
CA LEU A 232 -1.17 12.63 -14.46
C LEU A 232 0.35 12.60 -14.66
N TYR A 233 0.86 11.60 -15.38
CA TYR A 233 2.28 11.54 -15.74
C TYR A 233 2.72 12.83 -16.48
N GLN A 234 1.94 13.30 -17.44
CA GLN A 234 2.24 14.55 -18.19
C GLN A 234 2.24 15.78 -17.29
N LEU A 235 1.33 15.85 -16.31
CA LEU A 235 1.29 16.93 -15.33
C LEU A 235 2.52 16.92 -14.41
N LEU A 236 2.92 15.75 -13.92
CA LEU A 236 4.13 15.57 -13.10
C LEU A 236 5.38 15.97 -13.89
N ALA A 237 5.53 15.47 -15.12
CA ALA A 237 6.65 15.81 -16.00
C ALA A 237 6.71 17.30 -16.29
N LYS A 238 5.56 17.96 -16.56
CA LYS A 238 5.46 19.41 -16.77
C LYS A 238 5.87 20.20 -15.52
N ALA A 239 5.59 19.68 -14.34
CA ALA A 239 5.99 20.30 -13.08
C ALA A 239 7.47 20.03 -12.70
N GLY A 240 8.21 19.23 -13.48
CA GLY A 240 9.57 18.83 -13.20
C GLY A 240 9.70 17.77 -12.10
N ILE A 241 8.61 17.08 -11.79
CA ILE A 241 8.59 16.00 -10.80
C ILE A 241 9.07 14.70 -11.47
N PRO A 242 10.08 14.00 -10.92
CA PRO A 242 10.53 12.71 -11.44
C PRO A 242 9.37 11.70 -11.46
N ALA A 243 9.07 11.14 -12.63
CA ALA A 243 7.99 10.18 -12.77
C ALA A 243 8.34 9.10 -13.81
N GLU A 244 7.99 7.85 -13.50
CA GLU A 244 8.13 6.70 -14.41
C GLU A 244 6.74 6.14 -14.72
N LEU A 245 6.46 5.84 -16.01
CA LEU A 245 5.17 5.35 -16.47
C LEU A 245 5.33 4.05 -17.27
N HIS A 246 4.57 3.03 -16.89
CA HIS A 246 4.42 1.79 -17.61
C HIS A 246 2.99 1.59 -18.11
N MET A 247 2.80 1.51 -19.43
CA MET A 247 1.53 1.21 -20.08
C MET A 247 1.55 -0.18 -20.69
N TYR A 248 0.78 -1.12 -20.13
CA TYR A 248 0.75 -2.50 -20.61
C TYR A 248 -0.24 -2.68 -21.76
N ALA A 249 0.29 -3.15 -22.91
CA ALA A 249 -0.51 -3.40 -24.10
C ALA A 249 -1.62 -4.42 -23.81
N GLU A 250 -2.80 -4.21 -24.42
CA GLU A 250 -3.92 -5.16 -24.39
C GLU A 250 -4.43 -5.50 -22.98
N SER A 251 -4.11 -4.70 -21.96
CA SER A 251 -4.58 -4.87 -20.59
C SER A 251 -5.71 -3.89 -20.28
N GLY A 252 -6.77 -4.38 -19.65
CA GLY A 252 -7.88 -3.61 -19.12
C GLY A 252 -7.64 -3.14 -17.69
N HIS A 253 -8.73 -2.77 -17.01
CA HIS A 253 -8.72 -2.37 -15.59
C HIS A 253 -8.49 -3.55 -14.67
N ALA A 254 -7.98 -3.27 -13.45
CA ALA A 254 -7.87 -4.23 -12.34
C ALA A 254 -7.05 -5.48 -12.63
N PHE A 255 -5.90 -5.33 -13.29
CA PHE A 255 -4.94 -6.43 -13.38
C PHE A 255 -4.26 -6.65 -12.02
N ASN A 256 -4.38 -7.87 -11.51
CA ASN A 256 -3.83 -8.27 -10.22
C ASN A 256 -2.54 -9.08 -10.39
N LEU A 257 -1.72 -9.15 -9.33
CA LEU A 257 -0.41 -9.81 -9.33
C LEU A 257 -0.47 -11.30 -9.69
N ASP A 258 -1.57 -11.98 -9.33
CA ASP A 258 -1.70 -13.44 -9.44
C ASP A 258 -2.71 -13.89 -10.49
N GLU A 259 -3.40 -12.97 -11.18
CA GLU A 259 -4.53 -13.29 -12.06
C GLU A 259 -4.26 -13.00 -13.54
N SER A 260 -3.12 -12.41 -13.86
CA SER A 260 -2.75 -12.15 -15.25
C SER A 260 -2.00 -13.32 -15.85
N ASN A 261 -2.38 -13.70 -17.07
CA ASN A 261 -1.62 -14.60 -17.92
C ASN A 261 -0.56 -13.87 -18.78
N ARG A 262 -0.40 -12.56 -18.61
CA ARG A 262 0.55 -11.72 -19.32
C ARG A 262 1.82 -11.55 -18.51
N ILE A 263 2.94 -12.05 -19.02
CA ILE A 263 4.24 -12.02 -18.36
C ILE A 263 4.64 -10.59 -17.97
N SER A 264 4.46 -9.61 -18.85
CA SER A 264 4.83 -8.22 -18.58
C SER A 264 4.09 -7.63 -17.39
N ILE A 265 2.81 -7.98 -17.20
CA ILE A 265 2.00 -7.53 -16.05
C ILE A 265 2.49 -8.18 -14.76
N LEU A 266 2.84 -9.45 -14.78
CA LEU A 266 3.36 -10.15 -13.59
C LEU A 266 4.66 -9.53 -13.06
N HIS A 267 5.39 -8.82 -13.92
CA HIS A 267 6.68 -8.20 -13.61
C HIS A 267 6.63 -6.69 -13.30
N TRP A 268 5.44 -6.07 -13.23
CA TRP A 268 5.42 -4.65 -12.86
C TRP A 268 5.99 -4.37 -11.45
N PRO A 269 5.87 -5.28 -10.45
CA PRO A 269 6.51 -5.04 -9.16
C PRO A 269 8.04 -5.01 -9.26
N ASP A 270 8.65 -5.80 -10.17
CA ASP A 270 10.10 -5.76 -10.37
C ASP A 270 10.54 -4.39 -10.90
N ARG A 271 9.74 -3.78 -11.81
CA ARG A 271 10.01 -2.41 -12.29
C ARG A 271 9.88 -1.37 -11.17
N LEU A 272 8.88 -1.53 -10.31
CA LEU A 272 8.76 -0.70 -9.11
C LEU A 272 9.98 -0.82 -8.20
N TYR A 273 10.48 -2.02 -7.97
CA TYR A 273 11.64 -2.23 -7.10
C TYR A 273 12.92 -1.65 -7.70
N ASP A 274 13.13 -1.80 -9.01
CA ASP A 274 14.24 -1.17 -9.72
C ASP A 274 14.17 0.36 -9.60
N TRP A 275 13.00 0.96 -9.87
CA TRP A 275 12.76 2.39 -9.72
C TRP A 275 12.98 2.88 -8.29
N MET A 276 12.52 2.14 -7.28
CA MET A 276 12.74 2.50 -5.88
C MET A 276 14.23 2.49 -5.50
N ALA A 277 14.98 1.51 -6.00
CA ALA A 277 16.42 1.41 -5.78
C ALA A 277 17.18 2.55 -6.46
N ASP A 278 16.88 2.84 -7.73
CA ASP A 278 17.50 3.93 -8.51
C ASP A 278 17.19 5.30 -7.91
N SER A 279 16.01 5.46 -7.32
CA SER A 279 15.57 6.71 -6.67
C SER A 279 16.00 6.83 -5.21
N GLY A 280 16.70 5.84 -4.64
CA GLY A 280 17.20 5.86 -3.26
C GLY A 280 16.12 5.59 -2.20
N PHE A 281 14.95 5.10 -2.60
CA PHE A 281 13.85 4.75 -1.67
C PHE A 281 14.00 3.36 -1.06
N MET A 282 14.91 2.54 -1.56
CA MET A 282 15.31 1.27 -0.95
C MET A 282 16.80 1.02 -1.21
N ASP A 283 17.40 0.15 -0.41
CA ASP A 283 18.79 -0.26 -0.63
C ASP A 283 18.91 -1.08 -1.92
N ASP A 284 19.99 -0.86 -2.66
CA ASP A 284 20.31 -1.56 -3.89
C ASP A 284 20.43 -3.08 -3.64
N ARG A 285 19.58 -3.85 -4.31
CA ARG A 285 19.50 -5.31 -4.19
C ARG A 285 20.75 -6.04 -4.71
N SER A 286 21.51 -5.41 -5.62
CA SER A 286 22.73 -5.99 -6.18
C SER A 286 23.92 -5.96 -5.23
N LYS A 287 23.80 -5.24 -4.12
CA LYS A 287 24.85 -5.09 -3.10
C LYS A 287 24.68 -6.02 -1.88
N ARG A 288 23.71 -6.94 -1.94
CA ARG A 288 23.41 -7.93 -0.90
C ARG A 288 23.92 -9.31 -1.24
#